data_7cd63d6c5b931b9605729e4ac4813272
#
_entry.id   7cd63d6c5b931b9605729e4ac4813272
#
_cell.length_a   1.000
_cell.length_b   1.000
_cell.length_c   1.000
_cell.angle_alpha   90.00
_cell.angle_beta   90.00
_cell.angle_gamma   90.00
#
_symmetry.space_group_name_H-M   'P 1'
#
loop_
_entity.id
_entity.type
_entity.pdbx_description
1 polymer ?
#
loop_
_entity_poly.entity_id
_entity_poly.type
_entity_poly.pdbx_seq_one_letter_code
_entity_poly.pdbx_strand_id
1 'polypeptide(L)'
;ETELGFKKVAVMYSNNNDQMVGENEIYQEVFKKMGVEVVDTETFADKDTDFSAQLTKIQASNPDVIAIAGLYQEGSLIVKKAREMGMTQPIIGNNGFNSPAYITQAGAAADGTLVATPWNADRQTEKAQAFRKAFVAKYNHEPDQFAAQAYDAMYLIHQAVEQSGTTTDRKKFRDTLAQIKGFEGATGKFEFDANRDPKMDLDVLQVKEGKWVPFA
;
A
#
# COMPACT_ATOMS: atom_id res chain seq x y z
N GLU A 1 18.66 8.93 -2.55
CA GLU A 1 19.38 7.79 -3.17
C GLU A 1 18.61 6.55 -2.79
N THR A 2 18.23 5.74 -3.77
CA THR A 2 17.46 4.53 -3.55
C THR A 2 18.37 3.47 -2.95
N GLU A 3 18.01 2.91 -1.81
CA GLU A 3 18.78 1.81 -1.20
C GLU A 3 18.92 0.60 -2.14
N LEU A 4 17.97 0.44 -3.08
CA LEU A 4 18.01 -0.60 -4.11
C LEU A 4 18.87 -0.23 -5.33
N GLY A 5 19.24 1.04 -5.53
CA GLY A 5 20.14 1.48 -6.59
C GLY A 5 19.69 1.24 -8.03
N PHE A 6 18.38 0.98 -8.27
CA PHE A 6 17.84 0.69 -9.59
C PHE A 6 17.78 1.93 -10.50
N LYS A 7 17.92 1.73 -11.81
CA LYS A 7 17.88 2.78 -12.84
C LYS A 7 16.74 2.61 -13.82
N LYS A 8 16.21 1.40 -13.94
CA LYS A 8 15.12 1.04 -14.85
C LYS A 8 13.97 0.42 -14.09
N VAL A 9 12.78 0.93 -14.28
CA VAL A 9 11.57 0.42 -13.67
C VAL A 9 10.52 0.09 -14.73
N ALA A 10 9.85 -1.05 -14.60
CA ALA A 10 8.59 -1.28 -15.26
C ALA A 10 7.44 -1.02 -14.28
N VAL A 11 6.36 -0.44 -14.75
CA VAL A 11 5.18 -0.14 -13.95
C VAL A 11 4.01 -1.00 -14.41
N MET A 12 3.27 -1.57 -13.46
CA MET A 12 1.95 -2.18 -13.71
C MET A 12 0.91 -1.49 -12.84
N TYR A 13 -0.29 -1.23 -13.36
CA TYR A 13 -1.36 -0.68 -12.54
C TYR A 13 -2.75 -1.11 -12.98
N SER A 14 -3.70 -1.13 -12.04
CA SER A 14 -5.12 -1.35 -12.35
C SER A 14 -5.71 -0.10 -13.01
N ASN A 15 -6.22 -0.25 -14.24
CA ASN A 15 -6.71 0.87 -15.05
C ASN A 15 -8.20 1.20 -14.83
N ASN A 16 -8.93 0.37 -14.10
CA ASN A 16 -10.33 0.58 -13.73
C ASN A 16 -10.52 0.93 -12.24
N ASN A 17 -9.43 1.34 -11.57
CA ASN A 17 -9.40 1.78 -10.19
C ASN A 17 -8.76 3.18 -10.13
N ASP A 18 -9.55 4.20 -9.81
CA ASP A 18 -9.11 5.60 -9.83
C ASP A 18 -7.89 5.86 -8.93
N GLN A 19 -7.79 5.17 -7.78
CA GLN A 19 -6.64 5.28 -6.90
C GLN A 19 -5.38 4.77 -7.60
N MET A 20 -5.44 3.63 -8.27
CA MET A 20 -4.27 3.02 -8.92
C MET A 20 -3.83 3.80 -10.17
N VAL A 21 -4.78 4.42 -10.86
CA VAL A 21 -4.49 5.36 -11.96
C VAL A 21 -3.74 6.58 -11.41
N GLY A 22 -4.22 7.18 -10.32
CA GLY A 22 -3.53 8.30 -9.66
C GLY A 22 -2.15 7.91 -9.12
N GLU A 23 -1.98 6.72 -8.57
CA GLU A 23 -0.68 6.21 -8.12
C GLU A 23 0.30 6.03 -9.28
N ASN A 24 -0.16 5.55 -10.45
CA ASN A 24 0.69 5.48 -11.63
C ASN A 24 1.18 6.87 -12.06
N GLU A 25 0.31 7.90 -12.05
CA GLU A 25 0.72 9.27 -12.36
C GLU A 25 1.83 9.75 -11.41
N ILE A 26 1.70 9.47 -10.12
CA ILE A 26 2.73 9.76 -9.11
C ILE A 26 4.01 8.97 -9.38
N TYR A 27 3.93 7.69 -9.70
CA TYR A 27 5.10 6.88 -10.05
C TYR A 27 5.86 7.45 -11.23
N GLN A 28 5.17 7.83 -12.32
CA GLN A 28 5.79 8.44 -13.51
C GLN A 28 6.53 9.74 -13.15
N GLU A 29 5.90 10.59 -12.33
CA GLU A 29 6.49 11.86 -11.90
C GLU A 29 7.71 11.65 -10.99
N VAL A 30 7.58 10.78 -9.98
CA VAL A 30 8.62 10.51 -8.99
C VAL A 30 9.83 9.84 -9.63
N PHE A 31 9.64 8.80 -10.44
CA PHE A 31 10.75 8.14 -11.12
C PHE A 31 11.50 9.09 -12.07
N LYS A 32 10.76 9.94 -12.79
CA LYS A 32 11.37 10.99 -13.61
C LYS A 32 12.22 11.96 -12.77
N LYS A 33 11.72 12.42 -11.62
CA LYS A 33 12.46 13.31 -10.71
C LYS A 33 13.70 12.63 -10.14
N MET A 34 13.65 11.33 -9.92
CA MET A 34 14.78 10.53 -9.42
C MET A 34 15.79 10.17 -10.51
N GLY A 35 15.53 10.49 -11.78
CA GLY A 35 16.38 10.07 -12.90
C GLY A 35 16.31 8.57 -13.19
N VAL A 36 15.22 7.90 -12.77
CA VAL A 36 14.94 6.51 -13.07
C VAL A 36 14.13 6.43 -14.36
N GLU A 37 14.58 5.58 -15.30
CA GLU A 37 13.90 5.36 -16.57
C GLU A 37 12.71 4.41 -16.37
N VAL A 38 11.51 4.84 -16.76
CA VAL A 38 10.34 3.94 -16.88
C VAL A 38 10.42 3.26 -18.24
N VAL A 39 10.86 2.00 -18.26
CA VAL A 39 11.13 1.25 -19.50
C VAL A 39 9.87 0.60 -20.08
N ASP A 40 8.84 0.38 -19.29
CA ASP A 40 7.55 -0.16 -19.71
C ASP A 40 6.43 0.24 -18.75
N THR A 41 5.20 0.33 -19.27
CA THR A 41 4.01 0.59 -18.46
C THR A 41 2.86 -0.27 -18.97
N GLU A 42 2.45 -1.25 -18.18
CA GLU A 42 1.39 -2.19 -18.51
C GLU A 42 0.17 -2.03 -17.59
N THR A 43 -0.99 -2.34 -18.11
CA THR A 43 -2.24 -2.23 -17.36
C THR A 43 -2.95 -3.57 -17.20
N PHE A 44 -3.75 -3.65 -16.15
CA PHE A 44 -4.69 -4.73 -15.91
C PHE A 44 -6.00 -4.15 -15.33
N ALA A 45 -7.04 -4.93 -15.26
CA ALA A 45 -8.27 -4.58 -14.56
C ALA A 45 -8.34 -5.28 -13.21
N ASP A 46 -9.00 -4.65 -12.23
CA ASP A 46 -9.36 -5.32 -10.97
C ASP A 46 -10.11 -6.60 -11.29
N LYS A 47 -9.75 -7.70 -10.62
CA LYS A 47 -10.24 -9.08 -10.79
C LYS A 47 -9.70 -9.83 -12.02
N ASP A 48 -8.76 -9.27 -12.76
CA ASP A 48 -8.01 -10.05 -13.74
C ASP A 48 -7.26 -11.19 -13.03
N THR A 49 -7.10 -12.31 -13.71
CA THR A 49 -6.45 -13.51 -13.16
C THR A 49 -5.27 -14.02 -13.99
N ASP A 50 -5.08 -13.52 -15.20
CA ASP A 50 -3.94 -13.82 -16.08
C ASP A 50 -3.20 -12.57 -16.49
N PHE A 51 -1.93 -12.54 -16.20
CA PHE A 51 -1.02 -11.40 -16.42
C PHE A 51 0.14 -11.76 -17.33
N SER A 52 0.04 -12.91 -18.03
CA SER A 52 1.14 -13.47 -18.85
C SER A 52 1.56 -12.52 -19.97
N ALA A 53 0.60 -11.86 -20.62
CA ALA A 53 0.89 -10.95 -21.73
C ALA A 53 1.66 -9.72 -21.27
N GLN A 54 1.21 -9.08 -20.18
CA GLN A 54 1.86 -7.92 -19.57
C GLN A 54 3.28 -8.27 -19.09
N LEU A 55 3.40 -9.37 -18.34
CA LEU A 55 4.69 -9.82 -17.82
C LEU A 55 5.68 -10.21 -18.93
N THR A 56 5.21 -10.72 -20.06
CA THR A 56 6.06 -11.00 -21.24
C THR A 56 6.68 -9.71 -21.79
N LYS A 57 5.91 -8.63 -21.88
CA LYS A 57 6.43 -7.34 -22.34
C LYS A 57 7.39 -6.73 -21.35
N ILE A 58 7.02 -6.76 -20.05
CA ILE A 58 7.90 -6.30 -18.96
C ILE A 58 9.22 -7.06 -18.96
N GLN A 59 9.19 -8.38 -19.12
CA GLN A 59 10.42 -9.19 -19.21
C GLN A 59 11.29 -8.76 -20.39
N ALA A 60 10.68 -8.49 -21.56
CA ALA A 60 11.41 -8.02 -22.74
C ALA A 60 12.02 -6.62 -22.57
N SER A 61 11.43 -5.75 -21.77
CA SER A 61 11.96 -4.40 -21.47
C SER A 61 13.14 -4.41 -20.49
N ASN A 62 13.42 -5.55 -19.86
CA ASN A 62 14.55 -5.79 -18.96
C ASN A 62 14.70 -4.72 -17.85
N PRO A 63 13.70 -4.56 -16.98
CA PRO A 63 13.76 -3.61 -15.86
C PRO A 63 14.63 -4.15 -14.72
N ASP A 64 15.16 -3.24 -13.90
CA ASP A 64 15.84 -3.59 -12.64
C ASP A 64 14.83 -3.93 -11.53
N VAL A 65 13.63 -3.32 -11.59
CA VAL A 65 12.56 -3.46 -10.60
C VAL A 65 11.19 -3.34 -11.27
N ILE A 66 10.17 -3.96 -10.69
CA ILE A 66 8.78 -3.86 -11.13
C ILE A 66 7.97 -3.16 -10.03
N ALA A 67 7.39 -2.00 -10.33
CA ALA A 67 6.48 -1.27 -9.44
C ALA A 67 5.03 -1.58 -9.82
N ILE A 68 4.21 -1.95 -8.83
CA ILE A 68 2.82 -2.37 -9.07
C ILE A 68 1.88 -1.55 -8.20
N ALA A 69 0.96 -0.80 -8.84
CA ALA A 69 -0.18 -0.17 -8.20
C ALA A 69 -1.42 -1.07 -8.37
N GLY A 70 -1.79 -1.74 -7.31
CA GLY A 70 -2.87 -2.72 -7.30
C GLY A 70 -3.22 -3.20 -5.89
N LEU A 71 -4.17 -4.12 -5.80
CA LEU A 71 -4.54 -4.75 -4.54
C LEU A 71 -3.84 -6.09 -4.37
N TYR A 72 -3.88 -6.63 -3.16
CA TYR A 72 -3.19 -7.88 -2.83
C TYR A 72 -3.68 -9.10 -3.65
N GLN A 73 -4.94 -9.08 -4.10
CA GLN A 73 -5.50 -10.16 -4.91
C GLN A 73 -4.75 -10.32 -6.22
N GLU A 74 -4.72 -9.25 -7.03
CA GLU A 74 -4.02 -9.24 -8.32
C GLU A 74 -2.51 -9.28 -8.11
N GLY A 75 -2.00 -8.52 -7.14
CA GLY A 75 -0.58 -8.49 -6.80
C GLY A 75 0.00 -9.87 -6.49
N SER A 76 -0.74 -10.71 -5.74
CA SER A 76 -0.31 -12.07 -5.43
C SER A 76 -0.23 -12.98 -6.67
N LEU A 77 -1.17 -12.82 -7.61
CA LEU A 77 -1.17 -13.56 -8.87
C LEU A 77 -0.06 -13.07 -9.81
N ILE A 78 0.14 -11.75 -9.89
CA ILE A 78 1.20 -11.15 -10.71
C ILE A 78 2.57 -11.63 -10.25
N VAL A 79 2.88 -11.54 -8.94
CA VAL A 79 4.19 -11.96 -8.44
C VAL A 79 4.41 -13.45 -8.63
N LYS A 80 3.39 -14.26 -8.40
CA LYS A 80 3.46 -15.72 -8.62
C LYS A 80 3.77 -16.04 -10.07
N LYS A 81 3.03 -15.42 -11.00
CA LYS A 81 3.25 -15.59 -12.43
C LYS A 81 4.62 -15.09 -12.88
N ALA A 82 5.08 -13.96 -12.38
CA ALA A 82 6.41 -13.44 -12.68
C ALA A 82 7.51 -14.44 -12.27
N ARG A 83 7.42 -15.04 -11.08
CA ARG A 83 8.38 -16.05 -10.60
C ARG A 83 8.30 -17.34 -11.42
N GLU A 84 7.10 -17.78 -11.81
CA GLU A 84 6.91 -18.93 -12.73
C GLU A 84 7.57 -18.69 -14.10
N MET A 85 7.59 -17.45 -14.59
CA MET A 85 8.26 -17.05 -15.83
C MET A 85 9.77 -16.85 -15.66
N GLY A 86 10.34 -17.11 -14.46
CA GLY A 86 11.77 -16.96 -14.17
C GLY A 86 12.21 -15.51 -13.92
N MET A 87 11.28 -14.58 -13.76
CA MET A 87 11.61 -13.20 -13.43
C MET A 87 12.02 -13.09 -11.95
N THR A 88 13.20 -12.51 -11.70
CA THR A 88 13.80 -12.42 -10.35
C THR A 88 13.87 -10.96 -9.84
N GLN A 89 13.44 -10.00 -10.63
CA GLN A 89 13.47 -8.59 -10.27
C GLN A 89 12.74 -8.36 -8.94
N PRO A 90 13.23 -7.45 -8.08
CA PRO A 90 12.48 -6.97 -6.94
C PRO A 90 11.11 -6.44 -7.36
N ILE A 91 10.11 -6.66 -6.52
CA ILE A 91 8.76 -6.13 -6.73
C ILE A 91 8.47 -5.12 -5.63
N ILE A 92 8.02 -3.94 -6.02
CA ILE A 92 7.55 -2.89 -5.14
C ILE A 92 6.04 -2.78 -5.35
N GLY A 93 5.27 -3.17 -4.35
CA GLY A 93 3.82 -2.94 -4.31
C GLY A 93 3.49 -1.64 -3.60
N ASN A 94 2.28 -1.14 -3.84
CA ASN A 94 1.73 -0.09 -3.01
C ASN A 94 1.20 -0.66 -1.67
N ASN A 95 0.65 0.20 -0.81
CA ASN A 95 0.10 -0.22 0.47
C ASN A 95 -1.03 -1.26 0.33
N GLY A 96 -1.69 -1.36 -0.82
CA GLY A 96 -2.70 -2.36 -1.14
C GLY A 96 -2.22 -3.81 -1.06
N PHE A 97 -0.91 -4.03 -1.08
CA PHE A 97 -0.31 -5.37 -0.91
C PHE A 97 -0.15 -5.77 0.57
N ASN A 98 -0.19 -4.81 1.49
CA ASN A 98 0.06 -5.09 2.91
C ASN A 98 -1.13 -5.80 3.57
N SER A 99 -1.27 -7.06 3.23
CA SER A 99 -2.24 -7.99 3.81
C SER A 99 -1.58 -9.36 4.04
N PRO A 100 -1.89 -10.07 5.13
CA PRO A 100 -1.48 -11.47 5.29
C PRO A 100 -1.97 -12.36 4.15
N ALA A 101 -3.10 -12.00 3.51
CA ALA A 101 -3.66 -12.72 2.37
C ALA A 101 -2.74 -12.65 1.13
N TYR A 102 -2.02 -11.55 0.91
CA TYR A 102 -1.01 -11.45 -0.15
C TYR A 102 0.02 -12.58 -0.03
N ILE A 103 0.60 -12.73 1.15
CA ILE A 103 1.63 -13.75 1.42
C ILE A 103 1.04 -15.16 1.29
N THR A 104 -0.15 -15.37 1.86
CA THR A 104 -0.81 -16.69 1.79
C THR A 104 -1.10 -17.12 0.35
N GLN A 105 -1.54 -16.19 -0.50
CA GLN A 105 -1.90 -16.46 -1.89
C GLN A 105 -0.67 -16.61 -2.79
N ALA A 106 0.32 -15.73 -2.62
CA ALA A 106 1.55 -15.78 -3.42
C ALA A 106 2.51 -16.89 -3.00
N GLY A 107 2.44 -17.32 -1.72
CA GLY A 107 3.36 -18.31 -1.17
C GLY A 107 4.81 -17.83 -1.22
N ALA A 108 5.73 -18.72 -1.56
CA ALA A 108 7.16 -18.40 -1.67
C ALA A 108 7.48 -17.29 -2.71
N ALA A 109 6.60 -17.08 -3.69
CA ALA A 109 6.78 -16.03 -4.69
C ALA A 109 6.72 -14.61 -4.11
N ALA A 110 6.07 -14.43 -2.94
CA ALA A 110 6.00 -13.16 -2.24
C ALA A 110 7.35 -12.69 -1.69
N ASP A 111 8.28 -13.61 -1.46
CA ASP A 111 9.55 -13.30 -0.79
C ASP A 111 10.32 -12.19 -1.52
N GLY A 112 10.84 -11.22 -0.78
CA GLY A 112 11.51 -10.06 -1.33
C GLY A 112 10.59 -8.92 -1.81
N THR A 113 9.26 -9.08 -1.83
CA THR A 113 8.34 -7.98 -2.17
C THR A 113 8.42 -6.88 -1.13
N LEU A 114 8.50 -5.63 -1.60
CA LEU A 114 8.57 -4.42 -0.79
C LEU A 114 7.25 -3.64 -0.86
N VAL A 115 6.87 -2.99 0.24
CA VAL A 115 5.74 -2.05 0.28
C VAL A 115 6.07 -0.85 1.16
N ALA A 116 5.58 0.34 0.78
CA ALA A 116 5.49 1.48 1.68
C ALA A 116 4.07 1.52 2.25
N THR A 117 3.92 1.53 3.57
CA THR A 117 2.63 1.33 4.22
C THR A 117 2.53 2.07 5.56
N PRO A 118 1.35 2.61 5.92
CA PRO A 118 1.14 3.20 7.24
C PRO A 118 0.94 2.16 8.34
N TRP A 119 0.66 0.89 7.98
CA TRP A 119 0.42 -0.18 8.94
C TRP A 119 1.61 -1.14 9.04
N ASN A 120 2.13 -1.26 10.25
CA ASN A 120 3.13 -2.25 10.61
C ASN A 120 2.67 -2.96 11.90
N ALA A 121 2.43 -4.27 11.80
CA ALA A 121 1.94 -5.08 12.93
C ALA A 121 2.93 -5.11 14.11
N ASP A 122 4.22 -4.86 13.85
CA ASP A 122 5.28 -4.82 14.87
C ASP A 122 5.56 -3.40 15.41
N ARG A 123 4.78 -2.40 15.00
CA ARG A 123 4.90 -1.04 15.53
C ARG A 123 4.65 -1.02 17.04
N GLN A 124 5.59 -0.47 17.82
CA GLN A 124 5.60 -0.52 19.28
C GLN A 124 4.83 0.62 19.96
N THR A 125 3.96 1.34 19.24
CA THR A 125 3.09 2.32 19.88
C THR A 125 1.96 1.63 20.64
N GLU A 126 1.56 2.22 21.78
CA GLU A 126 0.47 1.68 22.61
C GLU A 126 -0.81 1.45 21.79
N LYS A 127 -1.19 2.41 20.94
CA LYS A 127 -2.40 2.34 20.15
C LYS A 127 -2.36 1.22 19.08
N ALA A 128 -1.22 1.05 18.41
CA ALA A 128 -1.05 -0.02 17.44
C ALA A 128 -1.15 -1.40 18.11
N GLN A 129 -0.50 -1.58 19.24
CA GLN A 129 -0.53 -2.85 19.97
C GLN A 129 -1.91 -3.13 20.59
N ALA A 130 -2.59 -2.11 21.11
CA ALA A 130 -3.95 -2.25 21.65
C ALA A 130 -4.95 -2.64 20.54
N PHE A 131 -4.88 -1.98 19.38
CA PHE A 131 -5.69 -2.34 18.21
C PHE A 131 -5.43 -3.79 17.78
N ARG A 132 -4.16 -4.16 17.55
CA ARG A 132 -3.78 -5.51 17.11
C ARG A 132 -4.31 -6.57 18.10
N LYS A 133 -4.09 -6.37 19.38
CA LYS A 133 -4.55 -7.29 20.43
C LYS A 133 -6.08 -7.45 20.42
N ALA A 134 -6.82 -6.34 20.35
CA ALA A 134 -8.28 -6.37 20.32
C ALA A 134 -8.81 -7.04 19.05
N PHE A 135 -8.18 -6.76 17.88
CA PHE A 135 -8.56 -7.34 16.61
C PHE A 135 -8.35 -8.85 16.59
N VAL A 136 -7.15 -9.33 17.00
CA VAL A 136 -6.84 -10.75 17.05
C VAL A 136 -7.76 -11.48 18.03
N ALA A 137 -8.03 -10.90 19.20
CA ALA A 137 -8.96 -11.49 20.17
C ALA A 137 -10.38 -11.64 19.63
N LYS A 138 -10.81 -10.73 18.74
CA LYS A 138 -12.17 -10.75 18.16
C LYS A 138 -12.29 -11.64 16.93
N TYR A 139 -11.28 -11.62 16.05
CA TYR A 139 -11.37 -12.21 14.73
C TYR A 139 -10.48 -13.45 14.52
N ASN A 140 -9.62 -13.76 15.48
CA ASN A 140 -8.69 -14.91 15.48
C ASN A 140 -7.73 -14.93 14.26
N HIS A 141 -7.36 -13.75 13.74
CA HIS A 141 -6.32 -13.57 12.73
C HIS A 141 -5.71 -12.18 12.85
N GLU A 142 -4.54 -11.99 12.23
CA GLU A 142 -3.86 -10.69 12.22
C GLU A 142 -4.63 -9.66 11.37
N PRO A 143 -4.67 -8.38 11.81
CA PRO A 143 -5.22 -7.30 11.00
C PRO A 143 -4.30 -6.98 9.81
N ASP A 144 -4.91 -6.60 8.70
CA ASP A 144 -4.23 -5.97 7.60
C ASP A 144 -4.27 -4.43 7.70
N GLN A 145 -3.67 -3.76 6.74
CA GLN A 145 -3.68 -2.30 6.70
C GLN A 145 -5.10 -1.71 6.51
N PHE A 146 -5.99 -2.40 5.80
CA PHE A 146 -7.36 -1.93 5.58
C PHE A 146 -8.14 -1.88 6.89
N ALA A 147 -7.99 -2.92 7.73
CA ALA A 147 -8.59 -2.97 9.06
C ALA A 147 -8.03 -1.86 9.97
N ALA A 148 -6.71 -1.63 9.95
CA ALA A 148 -6.08 -0.60 10.77
C ALA A 148 -6.51 0.82 10.35
N GLN A 149 -6.52 1.10 9.05
CA GLN A 149 -6.97 2.40 8.53
C GLN A 149 -8.46 2.65 8.76
N ALA A 150 -9.30 1.63 8.57
CA ALA A 150 -10.74 1.74 8.86
C ALA A 150 -11.01 2.00 10.35
N TYR A 151 -10.24 1.37 11.23
CA TYR A 151 -10.30 1.62 12.68
C TYR A 151 -9.97 3.09 13.00
N ASP A 152 -8.86 3.59 12.49
CA ASP A 152 -8.44 4.97 12.71
C ASP A 152 -9.42 5.98 12.08
N ALA A 153 -9.97 5.68 10.90
CA ALA A 153 -10.99 6.51 10.26
C ALA A 153 -12.23 6.68 11.13
N MET A 154 -12.66 5.63 11.84
CA MET A 154 -13.81 5.72 12.77
C MET A 154 -13.51 6.61 13.96
N TYR A 155 -12.29 6.61 14.50
CA TYR A 155 -11.90 7.53 15.56
C TYR A 155 -11.78 8.97 15.08
N LEU A 156 -11.28 9.21 13.87
CA LEU A 156 -11.28 10.53 13.24
C LEU A 156 -12.70 11.07 13.04
N ILE A 157 -13.62 10.23 12.57
CA ILE A 157 -15.05 10.58 12.43
C ILE A 157 -15.64 10.91 13.79
N HIS A 158 -15.39 10.08 14.81
CA HIS A 158 -15.88 10.32 16.17
C HIS A 158 -15.38 11.65 16.71
N GLN A 159 -14.08 11.94 16.61
CA GLN A 159 -13.49 13.19 17.04
C GLN A 159 -14.09 14.40 16.29
N ALA A 160 -14.32 14.27 14.99
CA ALA A 160 -14.95 15.33 14.19
C ALA A 160 -16.40 15.58 14.61
N VAL A 161 -17.17 14.54 14.96
CA VAL A 161 -18.53 14.67 15.50
C VAL A 161 -18.52 15.39 16.85
N GLU A 162 -17.65 14.99 17.77
CA GLU A 162 -17.52 15.62 19.08
C GLU A 162 -17.14 17.09 18.97
N GLN A 163 -16.14 17.43 18.16
CA GLN A 163 -15.68 18.82 17.99
C GLN A 163 -16.68 19.68 17.22
N SER A 164 -17.37 19.12 16.22
CA SER A 164 -18.37 19.87 15.47
C SER A 164 -19.71 19.99 16.20
N GLY A 165 -20.00 19.09 17.13
CA GLY A 165 -21.29 19.01 17.83
C GLY A 165 -22.48 18.69 16.91
N THR A 166 -22.23 18.05 15.74
CA THR A 166 -23.28 17.73 14.77
C THR A 166 -23.01 16.44 14.03
N THR A 167 -24.08 15.71 13.70
CA THR A 167 -24.06 14.56 12.81
C THR A 167 -24.83 14.83 11.50
N THR A 168 -25.47 15.98 11.37
CA THR A 168 -26.36 16.30 10.25
C THR A 168 -25.87 17.47 9.40
N ASP A 169 -25.12 18.41 9.96
CA ASP A 169 -24.49 19.51 9.21
C ASP A 169 -23.19 19.01 8.54
N ARG A 170 -23.34 18.54 7.30
CA ARG A 170 -22.23 17.97 6.52
C ARG A 170 -21.08 18.98 6.29
N LYS A 171 -21.43 20.26 6.12
CA LYS A 171 -20.41 21.30 5.88
C LYS A 171 -19.58 21.51 7.14
N LYS A 172 -20.23 21.71 8.29
CA LYS A 172 -19.55 21.90 9.56
C LYS A 172 -18.71 20.68 9.94
N PHE A 173 -19.26 19.48 9.76
CA PHE A 173 -18.53 18.23 9.99
C PHE A 173 -17.26 18.12 9.13
N ARG A 174 -17.40 18.32 7.80
CA ARG A 174 -16.26 18.30 6.87
C ARG A 174 -15.19 19.31 7.24
N ASP A 175 -15.59 20.53 7.53
CA ASP A 175 -14.67 21.63 7.85
C ASP A 175 -13.94 21.36 9.18
N THR A 176 -14.62 20.75 10.16
CA THR A 176 -14.01 20.30 11.42
C THR A 176 -13.04 19.15 11.19
N LEU A 177 -13.43 18.12 10.42
CA LEU A 177 -12.56 16.97 10.10
C LEU A 177 -11.25 17.43 9.44
N ALA A 178 -11.32 18.38 8.50
CA ALA A 178 -10.14 18.91 7.82
C ALA A 178 -9.19 19.69 8.76
N GLN A 179 -9.67 20.13 9.91
CA GLN A 179 -8.89 20.88 10.90
C GLN A 179 -8.28 20.02 12.00
N ILE A 180 -8.62 18.72 12.05
CA ILE A 180 -8.05 17.82 13.05
C ILE A 180 -6.53 17.75 12.87
N LYS A 181 -5.80 18.07 13.92
CA LYS A 181 -4.34 18.01 13.99
C LYS A 181 -3.92 17.13 15.15
N GLY A 182 -2.75 16.49 15.00
CA GLY A 182 -2.18 15.68 16.06
C GLY A 182 -2.96 14.41 16.36
N PHE A 183 -3.82 13.94 15.43
CA PHE A 183 -4.41 12.61 15.57
C PHE A 183 -3.31 11.55 15.57
N GLU A 184 -3.42 10.62 16.48
CA GLU A 184 -2.55 9.45 16.56
C GLU A 184 -3.41 8.20 16.74
N GLY A 185 -3.31 7.30 15.79
CA GLY A 185 -4.09 6.07 15.72
C GLY A 185 -3.23 4.81 15.76
N ALA A 186 -3.82 3.70 15.36
CA ALA A 186 -3.11 2.43 15.19
C ALA A 186 -2.07 2.52 14.05
N THR A 187 -2.34 3.33 13.02
CA THR A 187 -1.44 3.58 11.89
C THR A 187 -0.40 4.67 12.16
N GLY A 188 -0.36 5.24 13.36
CA GLY A 188 0.55 6.31 13.75
C GLY A 188 -0.07 7.70 13.65
N LYS A 189 0.78 8.70 13.41
CA LYS A 189 0.34 10.09 13.31
C LYS A 189 -0.31 10.37 11.97
N PHE A 190 -1.36 11.18 12.01
CA PHE A 190 -2.15 11.51 10.84
C PHE A 190 -2.62 12.97 10.89
N GLU A 191 -2.58 13.64 9.75
CA GLU A 191 -3.28 14.91 9.51
C GLU A 191 -3.61 15.07 8.02
N PHE A 192 -4.60 15.90 7.71
CA PHE A 192 -4.86 16.32 6.34
C PHE A 192 -4.02 17.53 5.97
N ASP A 193 -3.50 17.56 4.75
CA ASP A 193 -2.90 18.75 4.15
C ASP A 193 -3.96 19.69 3.54
N ALA A 194 -3.51 20.76 2.88
CA ALA A 194 -4.39 21.74 2.25
C ALA A 194 -5.20 21.17 1.06
N ASN A 195 -4.70 20.12 0.42
CA ASN A 195 -5.36 19.42 -0.68
C ASN A 195 -6.31 18.32 -0.18
N ARG A 196 -6.34 18.08 1.13
CA ARG A 196 -7.04 16.98 1.81
C ARG A 196 -6.36 15.62 1.64
N ASP A 197 -5.10 15.61 1.25
CA ASP A 197 -4.31 14.40 1.20
C ASP A 197 -3.81 14.03 2.60
N PRO A 198 -3.74 12.73 2.94
CA PRO A 198 -3.25 12.29 4.22
C PRO A 198 -1.74 12.48 4.32
N LYS A 199 -1.30 13.16 5.38
CA LYS A 199 0.09 13.15 5.83
C LYS A 199 0.22 12.15 6.95
N MET A 200 1.00 11.11 6.73
CA MET A 200 1.23 10.03 7.68
C MET A 200 2.63 9.46 7.55
N ASP A 201 3.13 8.89 8.62
CA ASP A 201 4.40 8.18 8.61
C ASP A 201 4.22 6.82 7.90
N LEU A 202 5.13 6.52 6.99
CA LEU A 202 5.14 5.23 6.28
C LEU A 202 6.34 4.40 6.74
N ASP A 203 6.09 3.13 7.00
CA ASP A 203 7.13 2.12 7.15
C ASP A 203 7.37 1.45 5.80
N VAL A 204 8.63 1.13 5.50
CA VAL A 204 8.95 0.24 4.38
C VAL A 204 9.04 -1.17 4.93
N LEU A 205 8.21 -2.06 4.42
CA LEU A 205 8.21 -3.46 4.80
C LEU A 205 8.63 -4.34 3.62
N GLN A 206 9.25 -5.47 3.95
CA GLN A 206 9.61 -6.52 3.01
C GLN A 206 8.98 -7.85 3.44
N VAL A 207 8.57 -8.66 2.48
CA VAL A 207 8.24 -10.06 2.77
C VAL A 207 9.53 -10.85 2.94
N LYS A 208 9.69 -11.46 4.11
CA LYS A 208 10.79 -12.36 4.44
C LYS A 208 10.27 -13.54 5.24
N GLU A 209 10.60 -14.76 4.77
CA GLU A 209 10.18 -16.00 5.43
C GLU A 209 8.67 -16.05 5.72
N GLY A 210 7.85 -15.59 4.75
CA GLY A 210 6.39 -15.61 4.86
C GLY A 210 5.79 -14.58 5.82
N LYS A 211 6.50 -13.49 6.13
CA LYS A 211 6.03 -12.40 6.99
C LYS A 211 6.43 -11.04 6.44
N TRP A 212 5.60 -10.04 6.68
CA TRP A 212 5.99 -8.64 6.55
C TRP A 212 6.92 -8.26 7.69
N VAL A 213 8.12 -7.80 7.38
CA VAL A 213 9.11 -7.32 8.35
C VAL A 213 9.64 -5.95 7.92
N PRO A 214 10.09 -5.08 8.82
CA PRO A 214 10.73 -3.83 8.44
C PRO A 214 11.91 -4.09 7.49
N PHE A 215 11.98 -3.30 6.43
CA PHE A 215 13.10 -3.29 5.51
C PHE A 215 14.21 -2.45 6.13
N ALA A 216 15.38 -3.05 6.36
CA ALA A 216 16.56 -2.43 6.99
C ALA A 216 17.64 -2.14 5.96
#